data_3dcdf7cf084da3f65c86e95542543361
#
_entry.id   3dcdf7cf084da3f65c86e95542543361
#
_cell.length_a   1.000
_cell.length_b   1.000
_cell.length_c   1.000
_cell.angle_alpha   90.00
_cell.angle_beta   90.00
_cell.angle_gamma   90.00
#
_symmetry.space_group_name_H-M   'P 1'
#
loop_
_entity.id
_entity.type
_entity.pdbx_description
1 polymer ?
#
loop_
_entity_poly.entity_id
_entity_poly.type
_entity_poly.pdbx_seq_one_letter_code
_entity_poly.pdbx_strand_id
1 'polypeptide(L)'
;MKRILKSMLSALLITALLISLLTISAGAALPPALVGDVNCDDSVDILDVTLIERYLIDNVVFVDHQKVVADFDRDGDVSVIDATWIQRKEVGMTIPEGYGGLLNRDILVTSFYADYASGKAAAGVPVTFTARANCGEEGCTYAFYIDGKMVQERSEDNTLTYTFPESGDYNVEVKAFNKDGFCELCPYWYFADINDSPYQHGNYHVVDSYPYDQLGLVSVNWIDYEFSPEPTLEVRATGGTAPYTYSYTILDLDSGENYSKEYYEKLGWQMLYDKDENPYLYRDFSENSSLTIPVFELGFNYTRRLVVQAKDADGNLTEAKTVIIEDQLLMG
;
A
#
# COMPACT_ATOMS: atom_id res chain seq x y z
N MET A 1 -7.60 -10.99 56.11
CA MET A 1 -6.34 -11.15 55.37
C MET A 1 -6.43 -12.17 54.23
N LYS A 2 -6.80 -13.43 54.44
CA LYS A 2 -6.82 -14.47 53.35
C LYS A 2 -7.75 -14.17 52.16
N ARG A 3 -8.87 -13.41 52.34
CA ARG A 3 -9.76 -13.03 51.22
C ARG A 3 -9.21 -11.89 50.38
N ILE A 4 -8.53 -10.92 50.99
CA ILE A 4 -7.92 -9.78 50.30
C ILE A 4 -6.71 -10.26 49.46
N LEU A 5 -5.93 -11.19 50.03
CA LEU A 5 -4.78 -11.77 49.31
C LEU A 5 -5.21 -12.58 48.08
N LYS A 6 -6.32 -13.33 48.14
CA LYS A 6 -6.88 -14.04 46.96
C LYS A 6 -7.43 -13.08 45.92
N SER A 7 -8.05 -11.98 46.27
CA SER A 7 -8.55 -10.95 45.37
C SER A 7 -7.38 -10.22 44.68
N MET A 8 -6.31 -9.90 45.40
CA MET A 8 -5.12 -9.29 44.80
C MET A 8 -4.36 -10.25 43.87
N LEU A 9 -4.31 -11.54 44.20
CA LEU A 9 -3.67 -12.55 43.36
C LEU A 9 -4.46 -12.81 42.07
N SER A 10 -5.81 -12.81 42.12
CA SER A 10 -6.64 -12.93 40.92
C SER A 10 -6.59 -11.68 40.05
N ALA A 11 -6.53 -10.48 40.62
CA ALA A 11 -6.35 -9.24 39.88
C ALA A 11 -4.97 -9.20 39.15
N LEU A 12 -3.92 -9.66 39.85
CA LEU A 12 -2.57 -9.73 39.27
C LEU A 12 -2.47 -10.76 38.13
N LEU A 13 -3.18 -11.90 38.23
CA LEU A 13 -3.26 -12.90 37.15
C LEU A 13 -4.06 -12.39 35.95
N ILE A 14 -5.13 -11.63 36.17
CA ILE A 14 -5.93 -11.05 35.09
C ILE A 14 -5.15 -9.94 34.36
N THR A 15 -4.41 -9.11 35.10
CA THR A 15 -3.54 -8.09 34.46
C THR A 15 -2.36 -8.71 33.73
N ALA A 16 -1.76 -9.79 34.23
CA ALA A 16 -0.71 -10.52 33.52
C ALA A 16 -1.24 -11.22 32.27
N LEU A 17 -2.48 -11.74 32.31
CA LEU A 17 -3.13 -12.35 31.15
C LEU A 17 -3.52 -11.29 30.09
N LEU A 18 -3.97 -10.11 30.51
CA LEU A 18 -4.28 -8.98 29.64
C LEU A 18 -3.01 -8.38 28.98
N ILE A 19 -1.88 -8.35 29.71
CA ILE A 19 -0.60 -7.88 29.14
C ILE A 19 -0.05 -8.90 28.14
N SER A 20 -0.29 -10.20 28.30
CA SER A 20 0.11 -11.20 27.31
C SER A 20 -0.78 -11.24 26.06
N LEU A 21 -1.97 -10.64 26.11
CA LEU A 21 -2.87 -10.45 24.94
C LEU A 21 -2.60 -9.13 24.21
N LEU A 22 -1.76 -8.25 24.77
CA LEU A 22 -1.34 -6.98 24.18
C LEU A 22 0.04 -7.06 23.51
N THR A 23 0.52 -8.22 23.16
CA THR A 23 1.49 -8.33 22.07
C THR A 23 0.70 -8.09 20.78
N ILE A 24 0.47 -6.83 20.46
CA ILE A 24 0.18 -6.39 19.11
C ILE A 24 1.29 -7.04 18.28
N SER A 25 0.95 -8.02 17.48
CA SER A 25 1.77 -8.49 16.41
C SER A 25 1.94 -7.30 15.45
N ALA A 26 2.95 -6.48 15.66
CA ALA A 26 3.55 -5.75 14.55
C ALA A 26 3.75 -6.81 13.48
N GLY A 27 3.10 -6.67 12.33
CA GLY A 27 3.01 -7.70 11.30
C GLY A 27 4.27 -8.53 11.30
N ALA A 28 4.16 -9.79 11.68
CA ALA A 28 5.35 -10.60 11.90
C ALA A 28 6.10 -10.64 10.58
N ALA A 29 7.31 -10.06 10.56
CA ALA A 29 8.17 -10.12 9.41
C ALA A 29 8.17 -11.55 8.89
N LEU A 30 7.97 -11.74 7.59
CA LEU A 30 8.01 -13.08 7.01
C LEU A 30 9.35 -13.73 7.37
N PRO A 31 9.38 -15.03 7.73
CA PRO A 31 10.64 -15.68 8.02
C PRO A 31 11.56 -15.55 6.80
N PRO A 32 12.87 -15.30 7.01
CA PRO A 32 13.80 -15.19 5.90
C PRO A 32 13.71 -16.40 4.97
N ALA A 33 13.80 -16.19 3.66
CA ALA A 33 13.84 -17.29 2.70
C ALA A 33 15.21 -17.95 2.73
N LEU A 34 15.23 -19.27 2.70
CA LEU A 34 16.45 -20.05 2.57
C LEU A 34 16.79 -20.21 1.09
N VAL A 35 17.95 -19.67 0.66
CA VAL A 35 18.40 -19.82 -0.72
C VAL A 35 18.73 -21.26 -1.03
N GLY A 36 18.14 -21.77 -2.09
CA GLY A 36 18.14 -23.16 -2.48
C GLY A 36 16.88 -23.93 -2.12
N ASP A 37 16.04 -23.40 -1.22
CA ASP A 37 14.75 -24.00 -0.83
C ASP A 37 13.65 -23.58 -1.83
N VAL A 38 13.59 -24.27 -2.96
CA VAL A 38 12.69 -23.96 -4.08
C VAL A 38 11.28 -24.51 -3.86
N ASN A 39 11.14 -25.57 -3.06
CA ASN A 39 9.87 -26.19 -2.72
C ASN A 39 9.22 -25.59 -1.47
N CYS A 40 9.91 -24.68 -0.76
CA CYS A 40 9.46 -24.00 0.46
C CYS A 40 9.13 -24.95 1.62
N ASP A 41 9.94 -26.01 1.82
CA ASP A 41 9.80 -26.97 2.93
C ASP A 41 10.77 -26.71 4.11
N ASP A 42 11.46 -25.55 4.09
CA ASP A 42 12.47 -25.12 5.06
C ASP A 42 13.78 -25.95 5.03
N SER A 43 13.99 -26.71 3.96
CA SER A 43 15.21 -27.49 3.73
C SER A 43 15.81 -27.12 2.37
N VAL A 44 17.12 -27.38 2.21
CA VAL A 44 17.78 -27.27 0.89
C VAL A 44 18.36 -28.62 0.59
N ASP A 45 17.72 -29.39 -0.29
CA ASP A 45 18.09 -30.76 -0.57
C ASP A 45 17.94 -31.17 -2.04
N ILE A 46 17.99 -32.48 -2.31
CA ILE A 46 17.89 -33.01 -3.68
C ILE A 46 16.51 -32.78 -4.35
N LEU A 47 15.46 -32.49 -3.57
CA LEU A 47 14.14 -32.21 -4.13
C LEU A 47 14.15 -30.83 -4.81
N ASP A 48 14.88 -29.87 -4.24
CA ASP A 48 15.07 -28.54 -4.83
C ASP A 48 15.87 -28.61 -6.12
N VAL A 49 16.95 -29.40 -6.11
CA VAL A 49 17.73 -29.68 -7.32
C VAL A 49 16.83 -30.22 -8.42
N THR A 50 15.96 -31.16 -8.09
CA THR A 50 15.03 -31.77 -9.03
C THR A 50 14.06 -30.73 -9.60
N LEU A 51 13.59 -29.78 -8.78
CA LEU A 51 12.72 -28.70 -9.25
C LEU A 51 13.45 -27.73 -10.17
N ILE A 52 14.70 -27.35 -9.84
CA ILE A 52 15.55 -26.51 -10.72
C ILE A 52 15.76 -27.20 -12.07
N GLU A 53 16.16 -28.49 -12.06
CA GLU A 53 16.36 -29.25 -13.29
C GLU A 53 15.09 -29.33 -14.14
N ARG A 54 13.92 -29.51 -13.50
CA ARG A 54 12.62 -29.52 -14.20
C ARG A 54 12.25 -28.16 -14.76
N TYR A 55 12.59 -27.06 -14.08
CA TYR A 55 12.40 -25.71 -14.57
C TYR A 55 13.24 -25.46 -15.81
N LEU A 56 14.53 -25.88 -15.79
CA LEU A 56 15.46 -25.67 -16.90
C LEU A 56 15.07 -26.39 -18.20
N ILE A 57 14.24 -27.43 -18.11
CA ILE A 57 13.71 -28.16 -19.28
C ILE A 57 12.24 -27.81 -19.58
N ASP A 58 11.74 -26.67 -19.10
CA ASP A 58 10.37 -26.19 -19.29
C ASP A 58 9.27 -27.15 -18.79
N ASN A 59 9.59 -28.05 -17.83
CA ASN A 59 8.62 -28.99 -17.26
C ASN A 59 7.80 -28.40 -16.11
N VAL A 60 8.30 -27.36 -15.45
CA VAL A 60 7.61 -26.58 -14.42
C VAL A 60 7.88 -25.09 -14.65
N VAL A 61 6.98 -24.24 -14.18
CA VAL A 61 7.14 -22.78 -14.22
C VAL A 61 7.41 -22.29 -12.82
N PHE A 62 8.48 -21.54 -12.63
CA PHE A 62 8.78 -20.87 -11.37
C PHE A 62 8.09 -19.51 -11.30
N VAL A 63 7.47 -19.24 -10.17
CA VAL A 63 7.05 -17.88 -9.82
C VAL A 63 8.26 -17.06 -9.39
N ASP A 64 8.13 -15.75 -9.33
CA ASP A 64 9.27 -14.85 -9.15
C ASP A 64 10.09 -15.17 -7.88
N HIS A 65 9.45 -15.44 -6.73
CA HIS A 65 10.18 -15.81 -5.52
C HIS A 65 10.97 -17.13 -5.63
N GLN A 66 10.44 -18.11 -6.37
CA GLN A 66 11.15 -19.37 -6.62
C GLN A 66 12.41 -19.16 -7.45
N LYS A 67 12.38 -18.24 -8.43
CA LYS A 67 13.57 -17.88 -9.20
C LYS A 67 14.66 -17.27 -8.31
N VAL A 68 14.24 -16.38 -7.37
CA VAL A 68 15.18 -15.74 -6.44
C VAL A 68 15.86 -16.75 -5.51
N VAL A 69 15.12 -17.71 -4.98
CA VAL A 69 15.72 -18.74 -4.10
C VAL A 69 16.44 -19.84 -4.88
N ALA A 70 16.09 -20.08 -6.13
CA ALA A 70 16.75 -21.07 -6.99
C ALA A 70 18.12 -20.60 -7.50
N ASP A 71 18.35 -19.29 -7.59
CA ASP A 71 19.65 -18.67 -7.91
C ASP A 71 20.59 -18.81 -6.71
N PHE A 72 21.19 -20.00 -6.58
CA PHE A 72 21.98 -20.38 -5.42
C PHE A 72 23.35 -19.72 -5.37
N ASP A 73 23.94 -19.43 -6.52
CA ASP A 73 25.24 -18.76 -6.63
C ASP A 73 25.13 -17.24 -6.77
N ARG A 74 23.88 -16.71 -6.90
CA ARG A 74 23.55 -15.29 -6.92
C ARG A 74 24.13 -14.54 -8.12
N ASP A 75 24.22 -15.20 -9.28
CA ASP A 75 24.68 -14.57 -10.52
C ASP A 75 23.54 -13.86 -11.30
N GLY A 76 22.30 -14.02 -10.85
CA GLY A 76 21.09 -13.42 -11.43
C GLY A 76 20.33 -14.34 -12.37
N ASP A 77 20.83 -15.53 -12.68
CA ASP A 77 20.22 -16.48 -13.57
C ASP A 77 20.01 -17.85 -12.86
N VAL A 78 18.86 -18.47 -13.07
CA VAL A 78 18.64 -19.86 -12.63
C VAL A 78 19.19 -20.81 -13.67
N SER A 79 20.20 -21.56 -13.32
CA SER A 79 20.95 -22.43 -14.20
C SER A 79 21.27 -23.83 -13.63
N VAL A 80 21.90 -24.69 -14.40
CA VAL A 80 22.38 -25.98 -13.94
C VAL A 80 23.50 -25.82 -12.90
N ILE A 81 24.14 -24.67 -12.83
CA ILE A 81 25.22 -24.39 -11.87
C ILE A 81 24.65 -24.31 -10.46
N ASP A 82 23.47 -23.68 -10.30
CA ASP A 82 22.75 -23.61 -9.01
C ASP A 82 22.42 -25.00 -8.48
N ALA A 83 21.80 -25.82 -9.31
CA ALA A 83 21.55 -27.23 -8.99
C ALA A 83 22.83 -27.97 -8.58
N THR A 84 23.93 -27.72 -9.29
CA THR A 84 25.24 -28.34 -8.97
C THR A 84 25.78 -27.87 -7.63
N TRP A 85 25.64 -26.61 -7.25
CA TRP A 85 26.11 -26.10 -5.97
C TRP A 85 25.26 -26.61 -4.80
N ILE A 86 23.94 -26.77 -4.98
CA ILE A 86 23.09 -27.42 -3.98
C ILE A 86 23.53 -28.88 -3.77
N GLN A 87 23.71 -29.63 -4.85
CA GLN A 87 24.22 -31.03 -4.78
C GLN A 87 25.54 -31.13 -4.04
N ARG A 88 26.48 -30.20 -4.29
CA ARG A 88 27.80 -30.18 -3.60
C ARG A 88 27.63 -29.90 -2.10
N LYS A 89 26.76 -28.96 -1.74
CA LYS A 89 26.43 -28.65 -0.35
C LYS A 89 25.86 -29.87 0.37
N GLU A 90 24.94 -30.60 -0.26
CA GLU A 90 24.29 -31.79 0.28
C GLU A 90 25.28 -32.92 0.59
N VAL A 91 26.31 -33.09 -0.22
CA VAL A 91 27.36 -34.09 0.04
C VAL A 91 28.51 -33.55 0.91
N GLY A 92 28.33 -32.38 1.54
CA GLY A 92 29.29 -31.79 2.46
C GLY A 92 30.55 -31.21 1.81
N MET A 93 30.52 -30.90 0.53
CA MET A 93 31.60 -30.19 -0.15
C MET A 93 31.60 -28.70 0.21
N THR A 94 32.79 -28.11 0.23
CA THR A 94 32.91 -26.64 0.42
C THR A 94 32.27 -25.90 -0.75
N ILE A 95 31.42 -24.94 -0.43
CA ILE A 95 30.81 -24.01 -1.37
C ILE A 95 31.49 -22.65 -1.20
N PRO A 96 31.51 -21.77 -2.25
CA PRO A 96 32.03 -20.41 -2.16
C PRO A 96 31.29 -19.57 -1.10
N GLU A 97 31.99 -18.60 -0.54
CA GLU A 97 31.38 -17.60 0.34
C GLU A 97 30.39 -16.77 -0.43
N GLY A 98 29.23 -16.52 0.17
CA GLY A 98 28.13 -15.77 -0.46
C GLY A 98 27.10 -16.63 -1.20
N TYR A 99 27.34 -17.93 -1.41
CA TYR A 99 26.38 -18.85 -2.01
C TYR A 99 25.40 -19.39 -0.96
N GLY A 100 24.14 -19.52 -1.35
CA GLY A 100 23.09 -19.92 -0.43
C GLY A 100 22.80 -18.84 0.64
N GLY A 101 22.36 -19.23 1.83
CA GLY A 101 22.11 -18.35 2.97
C GLY A 101 20.64 -17.96 3.12
N LEU A 102 20.40 -16.92 3.91
CA LEU A 102 19.05 -16.40 4.20
C LEU A 102 18.86 -15.07 3.49
N LEU A 103 17.67 -14.87 2.93
CA LEU A 103 17.24 -13.63 2.29
C LEU A 103 16.08 -13.02 3.01
N ASN A 104 16.08 -11.69 3.13
CA ASN A 104 14.93 -10.97 3.63
C ASN A 104 13.78 -11.03 2.61
N ARG A 105 12.58 -11.44 3.08
CA ARG A 105 11.36 -11.51 2.28
C ARG A 105 10.45 -10.30 2.52
N ASP A 106 10.82 -9.41 3.44
CA ASP A 106 9.97 -8.29 3.79
C ASP A 106 9.90 -7.31 2.62
N ILE A 107 8.75 -7.32 1.97
CA ILE A 107 8.36 -6.38 0.95
C ILE A 107 6.85 -6.20 1.02
N LEU A 108 6.42 -4.96 1.00
CA LEU A 108 5.02 -4.58 1.07
C LEU A 108 4.80 -3.32 0.24
N VAL A 109 3.99 -3.41 -0.81
CA VAL A 109 3.49 -2.21 -1.50
C VAL A 109 2.45 -1.54 -0.61
N THR A 110 2.71 -0.31 -0.21
CA THR A 110 1.87 0.44 0.73
C THR A 110 0.91 1.40 0.04
N SER A 111 1.21 1.79 -1.19
CA SER A 111 0.29 2.57 -2.04
C SER A 111 0.67 2.48 -3.52
N PHE A 112 -0.36 2.53 -4.39
CA PHE A 112 -0.20 2.65 -5.83
C PHE A 112 -1.35 3.47 -6.41
N TYR A 113 -1.09 4.67 -6.88
CA TYR A 113 -2.10 5.64 -7.26
C TYR A 113 -1.71 6.46 -8.50
N ALA A 114 -2.67 7.17 -9.08
CA ALA A 114 -2.49 8.01 -10.27
C ALA A 114 -2.89 9.46 -10.01
N ASP A 115 -2.26 10.39 -10.72
CA ASP A 115 -2.59 11.82 -10.67
C ASP A 115 -3.93 12.17 -11.34
N TYR A 116 -4.47 11.28 -12.18
CA TYR A 116 -5.85 11.27 -12.65
C TYR A 116 -6.50 9.95 -12.22
N ALA A 117 -7.61 10.00 -11.52
CA ALA A 117 -8.34 8.78 -11.14
C ALA A 117 -8.85 8.04 -12.39
N SER A 118 -9.11 6.74 -12.24
CA SER A 118 -9.73 5.92 -13.28
C SER A 118 -11.03 6.56 -13.78
N GLY A 119 -11.19 6.67 -15.09
CA GLY A 119 -12.33 7.35 -15.74
C GLY A 119 -12.19 8.88 -15.82
N LYS A 120 -11.09 9.47 -15.35
CA LYS A 120 -10.81 10.91 -15.45
C LYS A 120 -9.58 11.24 -16.30
N ALA A 121 -8.84 10.23 -16.77
CA ALA A 121 -7.79 10.38 -17.75
C ALA A 121 -8.35 10.22 -19.16
N ALA A 122 -8.02 11.16 -20.04
CA ALA A 122 -8.37 11.05 -21.45
C ALA A 122 -7.22 10.48 -22.29
N ALA A 123 -7.56 9.78 -23.37
CA ALA A 123 -6.57 9.31 -24.35
C ALA A 123 -5.70 10.47 -24.85
N GLY A 124 -4.40 10.23 -25.00
CA GLY A 124 -3.43 11.25 -25.40
C GLY A 124 -2.96 12.20 -24.29
N VAL A 125 -3.52 12.11 -23.08
CA VAL A 125 -3.09 12.89 -21.91
C VAL A 125 -2.11 12.07 -21.08
N PRO A 126 -0.93 12.63 -20.70
CA PRO A 126 -0.01 11.93 -19.81
C PRO A 126 -0.62 11.71 -18.42
N VAL A 127 -0.50 10.50 -17.90
CA VAL A 127 -0.90 10.11 -16.56
C VAL A 127 0.35 9.67 -15.79
N THR A 128 0.50 10.14 -14.56
CA THR A 128 1.59 9.73 -13.67
C THR A 128 1.06 8.81 -12.60
N PHE A 129 1.54 7.56 -12.62
CA PHE A 129 1.33 6.58 -11.57
C PHE A 129 2.48 6.68 -10.58
N THR A 130 2.19 6.58 -9.29
CA THR A 130 3.17 6.59 -8.20
C THR A 130 2.95 5.38 -7.32
N ALA A 131 4.02 4.64 -7.05
CA ALA A 131 4.00 3.52 -6.12
C ALA A 131 4.84 3.83 -4.88
N ARG A 132 4.45 3.28 -3.73
CA ARG A 132 5.27 3.24 -2.51
C ARG A 132 5.32 1.82 -1.99
N ALA A 133 6.47 1.44 -1.47
CA ALA A 133 6.64 0.13 -0.85
C ALA A 133 7.62 0.23 0.33
N ASN A 134 7.48 -0.69 1.27
CA ASN A 134 8.44 -0.93 2.32
C ASN A 134 9.27 -2.17 1.95
N CYS A 135 10.57 -2.02 1.78
CA CYS A 135 11.50 -3.08 1.43
C CYS A 135 12.66 -3.16 2.43
N GLY A 136 12.45 -2.65 3.65
CA GLY A 136 13.49 -2.56 4.66
C GLY A 136 14.44 -1.36 4.48
N GLU A 137 15.60 -1.39 5.15
CA GLU A 137 16.51 -0.23 5.25
C GLU A 137 17.19 0.17 3.92
N GLU A 138 17.31 -0.76 2.97
CA GLU A 138 18.04 -0.53 1.73
C GLU A 138 17.19 0.03 0.58
N GLY A 139 15.88 0.22 0.84
CA GLY A 139 14.95 0.80 -0.12
C GLY A 139 14.44 -0.20 -1.17
N CYS A 140 13.59 0.29 -2.05
CA CYS A 140 12.92 -0.48 -3.10
C CYS A 140 13.39 -0.05 -4.49
N THR A 141 13.23 -0.98 -5.44
CA THR A 141 13.25 -0.67 -6.87
C THR A 141 11.94 -1.10 -7.51
N TYR A 142 11.54 -0.47 -8.61
CA TYR A 142 10.21 -0.61 -9.20
C TYR A 142 10.30 -0.91 -10.69
N ALA A 143 9.40 -1.75 -11.18
CA ALA A 143 9.16 -1.97 -12.61
C ALA A 143 7.65 -1.86 -12.86
N PHE A 144 7.26 -1.20 -13.96
CA PHE A 144 5.86 -0.96 -14.28
C PHE A 144 5.43 -1.72 -15.53
N TYR A 145 4.18 -2.17 -15.52
CA TYR A 145 3.58 -2.98 -16.57
C TYR A 145 2.22 -2.40 -16.97
N ILE A 146 1.91 -2.49 -18.26
CA ILE A 146 0.59 -2.21 -18.82
C ILE A 146 0.18 -3.40 -19.67
N ASP A 147 -0.98 -3.99 -19.38
CA ASP A 147 -1.51 -5.20 -20.03
C ASP A 147 -0.47 -6.35 -20.06
N GLY A 148 0.23 -6.54 -18.94
CA GLY A 148 1.25 -7.57 -18.77
C GLY A 148 2.57 -7.28 -19.48
N LYS A 149 2.68 -6.16 -20.22
CA LYS A 149 3.91 -5.75 -20.91
C LYS A 149 4.68 -4.76 -20.04
N MET A 150 5.96 -5.05 -19.78
CA MET A 150 6.85 -4.11 -19.10
C MET A 150 7.00 -2.83 -19.94
N VAL A 151 6.67 -1.68 -19.31
CA VAL A 151 6.78 -0.34 -19.91
C VAL A 151 7.88 0.51 -19.26
N GLN A 152 8.32 0.14 -18.07
CA GLN A 152 9.48 0.71 -17.39
C GLN A 152 10.27 -0.42 -16.74
N GLU A 153 11.56 -0.49 -17.07
CA GLU A 153 12.49 -1.45 -16.48
C GLU A 153 12.74 -1.13 -15.00
N ARG A 154 13.18 -2.14 -14.26
CA ARG A 154 13.50 -2.03 -12.83
C ARG A 154 14.47 -0.89 -12.55
N SER A 155 14.08 0.05 -11.70
CA SER A 155 14.88 1.21 -11.28
C SER A 155 14.43 1.72 -9.90
N GLU A 156 15.16 2.67 -9.33
CA GLU A 156 14.76 3.36 -8.09
C GLU A 156 13.59 4.35 -8.32
N ASP A 157 13.25 4.66 -9.57
CA ASP A 157 12.13 5.55 -9.88
C ASP A 157 10.82 4.84 -9.58
N ASN A 158 10.10 5.35 -8.60
CA ASN A 158 8.82 4.85 -8.14
C ASN A 158 7.62 5.45 -8.89
N THR A 159 7.88 6.17 -9.99
CA THR A 159 6.87 6.81 -10.82
C THR A 159 6.92 6.32 -12.26
N LEU A 160 5.73 6.19 -12.88
CA LEU A 160 5.58 5.95 -14.32
C LEU A 160 4.71 7.07 -14.91
N THR A 161 5.24 7.85 -15.84
CA THR A 161 4.39 8.72 -16.66
C THR A 161 4.11 8.03 -18.01
N TYR A 162 2.83 7.73 -18.26
CA TYR A 162 2.39 7.03 -19.45
C TYR A 162 1.27 7.77 -20.18
N THR A 163 1.30 7.76 -21.51
CA THR A 163 0.25 8.34 -22.36
C THR A 163 -0.47 7.23 -23.08
N PHE A 164 -1.71 6.98 -22.70
CA PHE A 164 -2.56 5.97 -23.33
C PHE A 164 -2.98 6.45 -24.73
N PRO A 165 -2.74 5.66 -25.78
CA PRO A 165 -3.02 6.09 -27.15
C PRO A 165 -4.51 6.14 -27.47
N GLU A 166 -5.32 5.33 -26.83
CA GLU A 166 -6.76 5.15 -27.06
C GLU A 166 -7.51 5.08 -25.73
N SER A 167 -8.83 5.31 -25.78
CA SER A 167 -9.72 5.05 -24.63
C SER A 167 -9.93 3.54 -24.46
N GLY A 168 -10.18 3.11 -23.24
CA GLY A 168 -10.36 1.70 -22.89
C GLY A 168 -9.94 1.37 -21.48
N ASP A 169 -9.98 0.08 -21.19
CA ASP A 169 -9.58 -0.47 -19.88
C ASP A 169 -8.18 -1.08 -19.98
N TYR A 170 -7.27 -0.64 -19.14
CA TYR A 170 -5.88 -1.07 -19.11
C TYR A 170 -5.54 -1.71 -17.77
N ASN A 171 -4.90 -2.88 -17.77
CA ASN A 171 -4.33 -3.44 -16.56
C ASN A 171 -2.99 -2.75 -16.28
N VAL A 172 -2.94 -1.90 -15.26
CA VAL A 172 -1.74 -1.19 -14.82
C VAL A 172 -1.23 -1.83 -13.54
N GLU A 173 0.03 -2.24 -13.53
CA GLU A 173 0.66 -2.97 -12.44
C GLU A 173 2.04 -2.41 -12.12
N VAL A 174 2.43 -2.45 -10.87
CA VAL A 174 3.79 -2.22 -10.41
C VAL A 174 4.34 -3.48 -9.75
N LYS A 175 5.60 -3.80 -10.01
CA LYS A 175 6.39 -4.72 -9.19
C LYS A 175 7.38 -3.92 -8.39
N ALA A 176 7.30 -4.03 -7.07
CA ALA A 176 8.31 -3.52 -6.17
C ALA A 176 9.28 -4.66 -5.79
N PHE A 177 10.56 -4.36 -5.71
CA PHE A 177 11.61 -5.34 -5.41
C PHE A 177 12.45 -4.83 -4.26
N ASN A 178 12.79 -5.72 -3.32
CA ASN A 178 13.83 -5.45 -2.35
C ASN A 178 15.23 -5.73 -2.97
N LYS A 179 16.29 -5.49 -2.21
CA LYS A 179 17.69 -5.72 -2.65
C LYS A 179 17.97 -7.17 -3.04
N ASP A 180 17.33 -8.10 -2.34
CA ASP A 180 17.53 -9.53 -2.51
C ASP A 180 16.80 -10.09 -3.75
N GLY A 181 16.04 -9.22 -4.46
CA GLY A 181 15.31 -9.58 -5.67
C GLY A 181 13.92 -10.14 -5.44
N PHE A 182 13.48 -10.30 -4.18
CA PHE A 182 12.08 -10.61 -3.91
C PHE A 182 11.21 -9.46 -4.40
N CYS A 183 10.04 -9.77 -4.93
CA CYS A 183 9.12 -8.77 -5.43
C CYS A 183 7.69 -9.01 -4.97
N GLU A 184 6.95 -7.92 -4.91
CA GLU A 184 5.50 -7.91 -4.79
C GLU A 184 4.91 -7.25 -6.04
N LEU A 185 3.95 -7.93 -6.66
CA LEU A 185 3.15 -7.41 -7.76
C LEU A 185 1.89 -6.77 -7.19
N CYS A 186 1.70 -5.49 -7.45
CA CYS A 186 0.52 -4.76 -7.05
C CYS A 186 -0.20 -4.18 -8.28
N PRO A 187 -1.42 -4.60 -8.56
CA PRO A 187 -2.24 -3.97 -9.58
C PRO A 187 -2.83 -2.65 -9.07
N TYR A 188 -3.00 -1.68 -9.97
CA TYR A 188 -3.52 -0.34 -9.65
C TYR A 188 -4.84 -0.39 -8.86
N TRP A 189 -5.75 -1.28 -9.21
CA TRP A 189 -7.07 -1.38 -8.58
C TRP A 189 -7.03 -1.77 -7.09
N TYR A 190 -5.93 -2.33 -6.59
CA TYR A 190 -5.83 -2.71 -5.18
C TYR A 190 -5.98 -1.50 -4.25
N PHE A 191 -5.41 -0.35 -4.64
CA PHE A 191 -5.49 0.90 -3.90
C PHE A 191 -6.45 1.92 -4.52
N ALA A 192 -7.01 1.63 -5.70
CA ALA A 192 -7.96 2.54 -6.33
C ALA A 192 -9.20 2.67 -5.45
N ASP A 193 -9.64 3.90 -5.24
CA ASP A 193 -10.80 4.21 -4.41
C ASP A 193 -12.04 3.42 -4.86
N ILE A 194 -12.42 2.43 -4.05
CA ILE A 194 -13.60 1.58 -4.23
C ILE A 194 -14.90 2.39 -4.31
N ASN A 195 -14.88 3.62 -3.84
CA ASN A 195 -16.05 4.50 -3.80
C ASN A 195 -16.22 5.37 -5.04
N ASP A 196 -15.23 5.46 -5.93
CA ASP A 196 -15.26 6.41 -7.06
C ASP A 196 -15.41 5.77 -8.45
N SER A 197 -15.26 4.46 -8.56
CA SER A 197 -15.32 3.81 -9.87
C SER A 197 -16.58 2.94 -10.00
N PRO A 198 -17.47 3.26 -10.96
CA PRO A 198 -18.46 2.28 -11.41
C PRO A 198 -17.80 1.06 -12.08
N TYR A 199 -16.48 1.08 -12.26
CA TYR A 199 -15.63 0.08 -12.91
C TYR A 199 -14.91 -0.78 -11.86
N GLN A 200 -15.68 -1.44 -11.01
CA GLN A 200 -15.22 -2.24 -9.85
C GLN A 200 -14.37 -3.48 -10.18
N HIS A 201 -13.76 -3.62 -11.33
CA HIS A 201 -13.05 -4.84 -11.70
C HIS A 201 -11.72 -4.57 -12.42
N GLY A 202 -10.74 -4.10 -11.67
CA GLY A 202 -9.37 -4.46 -11.98
C GLY A 202 -8.62 -3.61 -12.98
N ASN A 203 -9.24 -2.67 -13.70
CA ASN A 203 -8.59 -1.95 -14.78
C ASN A 203 -8.61 -0.44 -14.57
N TYR A 204 -7.57 0.21 -15.05
CA TYR A 204 -7.52 1.66 -15.16
C TYR A 204 -8.29 2.09 -16.42
N HIS A 205 -9.41 2.79 -16.25
CA HIS A 205 -10.26 3.24 -17.35
C HIS A 205 -9.80 4.58 -17.91
N VAL A 206 -9.56 4.62 -19.23
CA VAL A 206 -9.21 5.82 -19.99
C VAL A 206 -10.39 6.21 -20.88
N VAL A 207 -10.82 7.46 -20.80
CA VAL A 207 -11.95 7.98 -21.58
C VAL A 207 -11.50 8.63 -22.89
N ASP A 208 -12.40 8.80 -23.87
CA ASP A 208 -12.08 9.49 -25.13
C ASP A 208 -11.75 10.97 -24.89
N SER A 209 -12.46 11.62 -23.96
CA SER A 209 -12.24 13.01 -23.58
C SER A 209 -12.71 13.27 -22.15
N TYR A 210 -12.08 14.23 -21.49
CA TYR A 210 -12.47 14.72 -20.17
C TYR A 210 -12.50 16.26 -20.17
N PRO A 211 -13.46 16.91 -19.53
CA PRO A 211 -13.61 18.37 -19.56
C PRO A 211 -12.62 19.06 -18.61
N TYR A 212 -11.31 19.00 -18.91
CA TYR A 212 -10.25 19.59 -18.09
C TYR A 212 -10.31 21.12 -17.94
N ASP A 213 -11.13 21.80 -18.74
CA ASP A 213 -11.41 23.22 -18.65
C ASP A 213 -12.45 23.56 -17.56
N GLN A 214 -13.23 22.58 -17.15
CA GLN A 214 -14.21 22.74 -16.06
C GLN A 214 -13.55 22.43 -14.72
N LEU A 215 -13.81 23.30 -13.72
CA LEU A 215 -13.30 23.09 -12.38
C LEU A 215 -13.84 21.78 -11.79
N GLY A 216 -12.96 20.87 -11.45
CA GLY A 216 -13.32 19.56 -10.89
C GLY A 216 -12.16 18.88 -10.16
N LEU A 217 -12.48 17.96 -9.26
CA LEU A 217 -11.52 17.07 -8.64
C LEU A 217 -11.21 15.91 -9.60
N VAL A 218 -9.95 15.75 -9.99
CA VAL A 218 -9.52 14.66 -10.89
C VAL A 218 -8.90 13.50 -10.18
N SER A 219 -8.39 13.68 -8.96
CA SER A 219 -8.00 12.57 -8.09
C SER A 219 -8.17 12.91 -6.62
N VAL A 220 -8.47 11.90 -5.83
CA VAL A 220 -8.48 11.89 -4.38
C VAL A 220 -7.90 10.55 -3.96
N ASN A 221 -6.64 10.53 -3.58
CA ASN A 221 -5.87 9.30 -3.37
C ASN A 221 -5.48 9.14 -1.90
N TRP A 222 -5.70 7.96 -1.36
CA TRP A 222 -5.11 7.57 -0.09
C TRP A 222 -3.66 7.14 -0.28
N ILE A 223 -2.80 7.62 0.64
CA ILE A 223 -1.39 7.28 0.69
C ILE A 223 -1.13 6.54 1.99
N ASP A 224 -0.66 5.29 1.88
CA ASP A 224 -0.32 4.41 3.01
C ASP A 224 -1.49 4.18 4.01
N TYR A 225 -2.75 4.20 3.54
CA TYR A 225 -3.94 4.16 4.38
C TYR A 225 -4.00 2.94 5.30
N GLU A 226 -3.73 1.74 4.78
CA GLU A 226 -3.84 0.49 5.53
C GLU A 226 -2.67 0.25 6.50
N PHE A 227 -1.53 0.90 6.27
CA PHE A 227 -0.26 0.60 6.92
C PHE A 227 0.31 1.76 7.73
N SER A 228 -0.37 2.89 7.74
CA SER A 228 0.05 4.09 8.47
C SER A 228 -0.90 4.41 9.62
N PRO A 229 -0.36 4.69 10.82
CA PRO A 229 -1.18 5.23 11.89
C PRO A 229 -1.70 6.64 11.58
N GLU A 230 -1.10 7.31 10.60
CA GLU A 230 -1.48 8.66 10.14
C GLU A 230 -1.65 8.67 8.62
N PRO A 231 -2.75 8.09 8.08
CA PRO A 231 -2.99 8.02 6.65
C PRO A 231 -3.07 9.41 6.05
N THR A 232 -2.51 9.57 4.87
CA THR A 232 -2.48 10.83 4.14
C THR A 232 -3.37 10.75 2.92
N LEU A 233 -4.16 11.79 2.69
CA LEU A 233 -4.97 11.97 1.49
C LEU A 233 -4.27 12.98 0.57
N GLU A 234 -4.10 12.65 -0.71
CA GLU A 234 -3.67 13.60 -1.74
C GLU A 234 -4.80 13.91 -2.70
N VAL A 235 -4.98 15.21 -3.00
CA VAL A 235 -6.08 15.72 -3.81
C VAL A 235 -5.54 16.53 -4.98
N ARG A 236 -6.11 16.34 -6.16
CA ARG A 236 -5.80 17.15 -7.34
C ARG A 236 -7.08 17.70 -7.98
N ALA A 237 -7.05 18.98 -8.28
CA ALA A 237 -8.09 19.66 -9.06
C ALA A 237 -7.57 20.06 -10.44
N THR A 238 -8.48 20.26 -11.39
CA THR A 238 -8.20 20.82 -12.72
C THR A 238 -9.31 21.76 -13.15
N GLY A 239 -9.09 22.52 -14.22
CA GLY A 239 -10.05 23.50 -14.74
C GLY A 239 -10.17 24.76 -13.89
N GLY A 240 -10.97 25.74 -14.34
CA GLY A 240 -11.06 27.04 -13.69
C GLY A 240 -9.73 27.80 -13.68
N THR A 241 -9.53 28.65 -12.68
CA THR A 241 -8.34 29.52 -12.56
C THR A 241 -7.46 29.08 -11.38
N ALA A 242 -6.23 28.61 -11.67
CA ALA A 242 -5.25 28.30 -10.63
C ALA A 242 -4.74 29.60 -9.92
N PRO A 243 -4.25 29.55 -8.67
CA PRO A 243 -4.08 28.36 -7.83
C PRO A 243 -5.37 27.85 -7.21
N TYR A 244 -5.34 26.56 -6.82
CA TYR A 244 -6.45 25.92 -6.11
C TYR A 244 -6.20 25.91 -4.62
N THR A 245 -7.30 26.01 -3.85
CA THR A 245 -7.31 25.77 -2.42
C THR A 245 -8.28 24.64 -2.09
N TYR A 246 -8.03 23.90 -1.01
CA TYR A 246 -8.78 22.70 -0.64
C TYR A 246 -9.33 22.82 0.77
N SER A 247 -10.59 22.41 0.95
CA SER A 247 -11.22 22.27 2.26
C SER A 247 -11.59 20.83 2.54
N TYR A 248 -11.61 20.46 3.81
CA TYR A 248 -11.85 19.10 4.26
C TYR A 248 -12.85 19.10 5.42
N THR A 249 -13.80 18.18 5.40
CA THR A 249 -14.79 18.03 6.47
C THR A 249 -14.93 16.57 6.84
N ILE A 250 -14.71 16.20 8.10
CA ILE A 250 -14.95 14.85 8.60
C ILE A 250 -16.28 14.84 9.33
N LEU A 251 -17.21 14.06 8.82
CA LEU A 251 -18.56 13.86 9.34
C LEU A 251 -18.65 12.54 10.11
N ASP A 252 -19.81 12.35 10.75
CA ASP A 252 -20.16 11.12 11.46
C ASP A 252 -19.24 10.82 12.65
N LEU A 253 -18.81 11.87 13.35
CA LEU A 253 -18.14 11.72 14.64
C LEU A 253 -19.15 11.23 15.67
N ASP A 254 -18.75 10.25 16.50
CA ASP A 254 -19.64 9.74 17.56
C ASP A 254 -19.82 10.79 18.66
N SER A 255 -21.08 11.12 18.97
CA SER A 255 -21.43 12.06 20.03
C SER A 255 -21.10 11.57 21.46
N GLY A 256 -20.81 10.29 21.63
CA GLY A 256 -20.44 9.66 22.90
C GLY A 256 -18.96 9.74 23.23
N GLU A 257 -18.11 10.17 22.33
CA GLU A 257 -16.66 10.20 22.50
C GLU A 257 -16.16 11.55 23.03
N ASN A 258 -15.23 11.49 23.98
CA ASN A 258 -14.55 12.67 24.48
C ASN A 258 -13.44 13.12 23.52
N TYR A 259 -13.84 13.72 22.39
CA TYR A 259 -12.86 14.35 21.51
C TYR A 259 -12.22 15.54 22.19
N SER A 260 -10.90 15.53 22.32
CA SER A 260 -10.16 16.68 22.78
C SER A 260 -10.15 17.75 21.67
N LYS A 261 -11.01 18.75 21.78
CA LYS A 261 -11.03 19.91 20.87
C LYS A 261 -9.63 20.51 20.70
N GLU A 262 -8.88 20.60 21.80
CA GLU A 262 -7.50 21.10 21.82
C GLU A 262 -6.55 20.25 20.97
N TYR A 263 -6.76 18.95 20.93
CA TYR A 263 -5.95 18.03 20.09
C TYR A 263 -6.20 18.31 18.61
N TYR A 264 -7.45 18.39 18.16
CA TYR A 264 -7.77 18.63 16.75
C TYR A 264 -7.38 20.04 16.30
N GLU A 265 -7.54 21.05 17.17
CA GLU A 265 -7.10 22.42 16.87
C GLU A 265 -5.57 22.51 16.64
N LYS A 266 -4.77 21.75 17.38
CA LYS A 266 -3.31 21.64 17.14
C LYS A 266 -2.97 21.05 15.78
N LEU A 267 -3.82 20.15 15.28
CA LEU A 267 -3.68 19.55 13.97
C LEU A 267 -4.28 20.42 12.84
N GLY A 268 -4.78 21.61 13.16
CA GLY A 268 -5.35 22.55 12.21
C GLY A 268 -6.81 22.30 11.84
N TRP A 269 -7.51 21.50 12.64
CA TRP A 269 -8.93 21.25 12.50
C TRP A 269 -9.75 22.15 13.44
N GLN A 270 -10.94 22.53 12.97
CA GLN A 270 -11.95 23.19 13.80
C GLN A 270 -13.04 22.18 14.12
N MET A 271 -13.36 22.02 15.40
CA MET A 271 -14.53 21.23 15.80
C MET A 271 -15.76 22.12 15.79
N LEU A 272 -16.71 21.79 14.94
CA LEU A 272 -17.98 22.50 14.76
C LEU A 272 -19.14 21.53 15.04
N TYR A 273 -20.36 22.07 15.11
CA TYR A 273 -21.58 21.31 15.36
C TYR A 273 -22.62 21.66 14.29
N ASP A 274 -23.31 20.66 13.80
CA ASP A 274 -24.42 20.85 12.89
C ASP A 274 -25.70 21.36 13.63
N LYS A 275 -26.80 21.54 12.88
CA LYS A 275 -28.09 22.01 13.45
C LYS A 275 -28.72 21.03 14.45
N ASP A 276 -28.33 19.77 14.43
CA ASP A 276 -28.78 18.69 15.29
C ASP A 276 -27.79 18.39 16.43
N GLU A 277 -26.81 19.31 16.64
CA GLU A 277 -25.73 19.23 17.64
C GLU A 277 -24.74 18.09 17.44
N ASN A 278 -24.66 17.47 16.24
CA ASN A 278 -23.66 16.48 15.95
C ASN A 278 -22.30 17.14 15.67
N PRO A 279 -21.20 16.67 16.27
CA PRO A 279 -19.89 17.22 16.04
C PRO A 279 -19.36 16.82 14.65
N TYR A 280 -18.57 17.71 14.04
CA TYR A 280 -17.81 17.44 12.85
C TYR A 280 -16.48 18.21 12.88
N LEU A 281 -15.46 17.71 12.17
CA LEU A 281 -14.19 18.41 12.01
C LEU A 281 -14.19 19.12 10.65
N TYR A 282 -13.74 20.37 10.66
CA TYR A 282 -13.62 21.20 9.47
C TYR A 282 -12.22 21.78 9.36
N ARG A 283 -11.66 21.76 8.15
CA ARG A 283 -10.44 22.45 7.79
C ARG A 283 -10.72 23.37 6.61
N ASP A 284 -10.50 24.67 6.84
CA ASP A 284 -10.79 25.69 5.84
C ASP A 284 -9.86 25.62 4.63
N PHE A 285 -10.25 26.28 3.58
CA PHE A 285 -9.53 26.33 2.32
C PHE A 285 -8.07 26.75 2.50
N SER A 286 -7.16 25.94 2.03
CA SER A 286 -5.74 26.18 2.02
C SER A 286 -5.09 25.61 0.75
N GLU A 287 -3.91 26.09 0.37
CA GLU A 287 -3.18 25.59 -0.81
C GLU A 287 -2.65 24.17 -0.64
N ASN A 288 -2.75 23.60 0.57
CA ASN A 288 -2.27 22.26 0.84
C ASN A 288 -3.20 21.19 0.26
N SER A 289 -2.76 20.56 -0.81
CA SER A 289 -3.45 19.46 -1.47
C SER A 289 -3.24 18.09 -0.78
N SER A 290 -2.38 18.05 0.24
CA SER A 290 -2.11 16.85 1.03
C SER A 290 -2.61 17.03 2.46
N LEU A 291 -3.34 16.06 2.96
CA LEU A 291 -3.96 16.07 4.28
C LEU A 291 -3.63 14.79 5.04
N THR A 292 -2.94 14.92 6.18
CA THR A 292 -2.83 13.83 7.15
C THR A 292 -4.10 13.78 7.99
N ILE A 293 -4.76 12.63 8.00
CA ILE A 293 -5.96 12.39 8.80
C ILE A 293 -5.53 12.08 10.23
N PRO A 294 -6.12 12.74 11.25
CA PRO A 294 -5.82 12.43 12.64
C PRO A 294 -6.25 11.00 12.98
N VAL A 295 -5.40 10.29 13.72
CA VAL A 295 -5.78 9.01 14.31
C VAL A 295 -6.91 9.26 15.29
N PHE A 296 -8.01 8.59 15.06
CA PHE A 296 -9.09 8.56 16.02
C PHE A 296 -8.82 7.40 16.98
N GLU A 297 -8.58 7.69 18.26
CA GLU A 297 -8.55 6.67 19.32
C GLU A 297 -9.95 6.09 19.49
N LEU A 298 -10.39 5.24 18.57
CA LEU A 298 -11.75 4.79 18.52
C LEU A 298 -11.88 3.29 18.69
N GLY A 299 -12.85 2.96 19.53
CA GLY A 299 -13.39 1.63 19.63
C GLY A 299 -13.97 1.19 18.27
N PHE A 300 -13.78 -0.05 17.98
CA PHE A 300 -14.18 -0.90 16.86
C PHE A 300 -15.40 -0.45 16.03
N ASN A 301 -15.26 -0.41 14.69
CA ASN A 301 -16.32 -0.38 13.68
C ASN A 301 -17.03 0.95 13.42
N TYR A 302 -16.32 2.06 13.34
CA TYR A 302 -16.95 3.30 12.90
C TYR A 302 -16.51 3.66 11.48
N THR A 303 -17.50 3.94 10.64
CA THR A 303 -17.32 4.49 9.30
C THR A 303 -17.56 5.99 9.36
N ARG A 304 -16.60 6.80 8.90
CA ARG A 304 -16.74 8.25 8.79
C ARG A 304 -16.71 8.68 7.34
N ARG A 305 -17.29 9.84 7.09
CA ARG A 305 -17.26 10.45 5.77
C ARG A 305 -16.31 11.65 5.77
N LEU A 306 -15.32 11.60 4.89
CA LEU A 306 -14.49 12.76 4.58
C LEU A 306 -15.04 13.43 3.33
N VAL A 307 -15.42 14.68 3.43
CA VAL A 307 -15.87 15.50 2.32
C VAL A 307 -14.75 16.43 1.90
N VAL A 308 -14.41 16.40 0.62
CA VAL A 308 -13.34 17.22 0.02
C VAL A 308 -13.94 18.15 -1.00
N GLN A 309 -13.50 19.41 -1.00
CA GLN A 309 -13.86 20.42 -2.00
C GLN A 309 -12.64 21.22 -2.40
N ALA A 310 -12.52 21.58 -3.68
CA ALA A 310 -11.56 22.56 -4.14
C ALA A 310 -12.24 23.86 -4.54
N LYS A 311 -11.48 24.96 -4.41
CA LYS A 311 -11.86 26.30 -4.82
C LYS A 311 -10.77 26.89 -5.69
N ASP A 312 -11.14 27.44 -6.84
CA ASP A 312 -10.23 28.15 -7.73
C ASP A 312 -9.95 29.60 -7.28
N ALA A 313 -9.02 30.29 -7.97
CA ALA A 313 -8.66 31.67 -7.65
C ALA A 313 -9.80 32.69 -7.85
N ASP A 314 -10.78 32.37 -8.67
CA ASP A 314 -11.98 33.20 -8.90
C ASP A 314 -13.09 32.96 -7.87
N GLY A 315 -12.86 31.98 -6.96
CA GLY A 315 -13.80 31.63 -5.89
C GLY A 315 -14.84 30.60 -6.28
N ASN A 316 -14.77 30.00 -7.47
CA ASN A 316 -15.66 28.92 -7.87
C ASN A 316 -15.32 27.64 -7.10
N LEU A 317 -16.31 26.81 -6.78
CA LEU A 317 -16.17 25.58 -6.03
C LEU A 317 -16.40 24.37 -6.92
N THR A 318 -15.64 23.29 -6.66
CA THR A 318 -15.97 21.96 -7.22
C THR A 318 -17.25 21.42 -6.61
N GLU A 319 -17.83 20.39 -7.22
CA GLU A 319 -18.70 19.50 -6.48
C GLU A 319 -17.93 18.88 -5.30
N ALA A 320 -18.65 18.65 -4.20
CA ALA A 320 -18.07 18.01 -3.02
C ALA A 320 -17.90 16.52 -3.28
N LYS A 321 -16.69 16.00 -3.06
CA LYS A 321 -16.39 14.57 -3.12
C LYS A 321 -16.44 13.99 -1.72
N THR A 322 -17.19 12.92 -1.54
CA THR A 322 -17.22 12.16 -0.27
C THR A 322 -16.36 10.91 -0.40
N VAL A 323 -15.47 10.72 0.55
CA VAL A 323 -14.62 9.53 0.71
C VAL A 323 -14.97 8.87 2.03
N ILE A 324 -15.04 7.55 2.04
CA ILE A 324 -15.30 6.79 3.26
C ILE A 324 -13.96 6.53 3.96
N ILE A 325 -13.92 6.86 5.27
CA ILE A 325 -12.86 6.46 6.17
C ILE A 325 -13.42 5.27 6.97
N GLU A 326 -12.91 4.09 6.71
CA GLU A 326 -13.20 2.91 7.51
C GLU A 326 -12.11 2.77 8.56
N ASP A 327 -12.49 2.75 9.85
CA ASP A 327 -11.56 2.34 10.91
C ASP A 327 -11.32 0.84 10.75
N GLN A 328 -10.47 0.48 9.83
CA GLN A 328 -9.95 -0.88 9.80
C GLN A 328 -9.08 -1.04 11.03
N LEU A 329 -9.54 -1.86 11.94
CA LEU A 329 -8.66 -2.46 12.92
C LEU A 329 -7.43 -2.98 12.17
N LEU A 330 -6.28 -2.45 12.54
CA LEU A 330 -5.02 -3.15 12.36
C LEU A 330 -5.14 -4.49 13.09
N MET A 331 -5.77 -5.46 12.44
CA MET A 331 -5.70 -6.85 12.82
C MET A 331 -4.37 -7.36 12.31
N GLY A 332 -3.31 -7.07 13.07
CA GLY A 332 -2.04 -7.75 13.00
C GLY A 332 -2.14 -9.14 13.60
#